data_8af30e67e234fdb5dac61ebc971e91e4
#
_entry.id   8af30e67e234fdb5dac61ebc971e91e4
#
_cell.length_a   1.000
_cell.length_b   1.000
_cell.length_c   1.000
_cell.angle_alpha   90.00
_cell.angle_beta   90.00
_cell.angle_gamma   90.00
#
_symmetry.space_group_name_H-M   'P 1'
#
loop_
_entity.id
_entity.type
_entity.pdbx_description
1 polymer ?
#
loop_
_entity_poly.entity_id
_entity_poly.type
_entity_poly.pdbx_seq_one_letter_code
_entity_poly.pdbx_strand_id
1 'polypeptide(L)'
;MAREKHKNHDIYFVPGLRRGLLVLEALASEGRPMSAGEIGKRIGLSRSSMFRVAYTLQHMGFVEEVPETKALKLGARVLNIGYAYLASQTLIEVARPELEALRDKTSVSSHLAILDRGEILYLSCIQTKSGFLSTMNVGTRLPAYATPMGWLLLADRTAAQVAELYPGRAYARLTDQTPRNATELARRIAAAVSVGYAVSHGAVEAGGSSIAAPVRDREGRIVAAIDISAPDSAFDLAKFETRDVPEVVAAANRISARLGFSAPTLPARGRTTAARARDRG
;
A
#
# COMPACT_ATOMS: atom_id res chain seq x y z
N MET A 1 -0.60 0.81 -14.67
CA MET A 1 -0.81 1.08 -16.11
C MET A 1 0.55 1.08 -16.79
N ALA A 2 0.83 0.11 -17.66
CA ALA A 2 1.82 0.36 -18.68
C ALA A 2 1.28 1.55 -19.48
N ARG A 3 1.95 2.71 -19.42
CA ARG A 3 1.58 3.83 -20.26
C ARG A 3 1.57 3.34 -21.69
N GLU A 4 0.47 3.57 -22.40
CA GLU A 4 0.40 3.37 -23.85
C GLU A 4 1.66 3.95 -24.47
N LYS A 5 2.34 3.20 -25.34
CA LYS A 5 3.55 3.70 -26.00
C LYS A 5 3.16 4.93 -26.81
N HIS A 6 3.67 6.09 -26.43
CA HIS A 6 3.48 7.31 -27.19
C HIS A 6 3.93 7.06 -28.65
N LYS A 7 3.25 7.67 -29.63
CA LYS A 7 3.54 7.54 -31.07
C LYS A 7 5.02 7.70 -31.42
N ASN A 8 5.73 8.53 -30.65
CA ASN A 8 7.18 8.80 -30.81
C ASN A 8 7.99 8.22 -29.64
N HIS A 9 7.57 7.08 -29.05
CA HIS A 9 8.24 6.48 -27.89
C HIS A 9 9.74 6.31 -28.13
N ASP A 10 10.13 5.80 -29.28
CA ASP A 10 11.53 5.50 -29.59
C ASP A 10 12.41 6.75 -29.75
N ILE A 11 11.79 7.91 -30.05
CA ILE A 11 12.47 9.21 -30.10
C ILE A 11 12.66 9.80 -28.70
N TYR A 12 11.65 9.72 -27.86
CA TYR A 12 11.68 10.35 -26.52
C TYR A 12 12.23 9.46 -25.42
N PHE A 13 12.29 8.17 -25.66
CA PHE A 13 12.77 7.23 -24.67
C PHE A 13 14.32 7.27 -24.58
N VAL A 14 14.85 7.59 -23.39
CA VAL A 14 16.29 7.72 -23.15
C VAL A 14 16.83 6.44 -22.49
N PRO A 15 17.47 5.53 -23.26
CA PRO A 15 17.91 4.23 -22.72
C PRO A 15 18.92 4.37 -21.57
N GLY A 16 19.79 5.42 -21.61
CA GLY A 16 20.76 5.67 -20.56
C GLY A 16 20.10 5.99 -19.21
N LEU A 17 19.07 6.84 -19.22
CA LEU A 17 18.30 7.17 -18.02
C LEU A 17 17.61 5.93 -17.44
N ARG A 18 16.94 5.14 -18.29
CA ARG A 18 16.34 3.87 -17.87
C ARG A 18 17.33 2.95 -17.18
N ARG A 19 18.53 2.79 -17.76
CA ARG A 19 19.59 1.95 -17.16
C ARG A 19 20.01 2.45 -15.79
N GLY A 20 20.17 3.76 -15.60
CA GLY A 20 20.48 4.36 -14.31
C GLY A 20 19.43 4.06 -13.25
N LEU A 21 18.14 4.25 -13.58
CA LEU A 21 17.05 3.94 -12.68
C LEU A 21 16.98 2.46 -12.32
N LEU A 22 17.18 1.54 -13.28
CA LEU A 22 17.21 0.10 -13.02
C LEU A 22 18.36 -0.31 -12.09
N VAL A 23 19.52 0.36 -12.13
CA VAL A 23 20.61 0.12 -11.16
C VAL A 23 20.18 0.51 -9.76
N LEU A 24 19.55 1.68 -9.59
CA LEU A 24 19.05 2.13 -8.28
C LEU A 24 17.95 1.17 -7.74
N GLU A 25 17.02 0.76 -8.58
CA GLU A 25 15.96 -0.20 -8.23
C GLU A 25 16.55 -1.57 -7.82
N ALA A 26 17.56 -2.07 -8.54
CA ALA A 26 18.22 -3.32 -8.21
C ALA A 26 18.90 -3.28 -6.83
N LEU A 27 19.62 -2.20 -6.53
CA LEU A 27 20.27 -1.99 -5.23
C LEU A 27 19.23 -1.83 -4.10
N ALA A 28 18.14 -1.11 -4.35
CA ALA A 28 17.06 -0.91 -3.38
C ALA A 28 16.37 -2.24 -3.03
N SER A 29 16.08 -3.07 -4.05
CA SER A 29 15.37 -4.35 -3.85
C SER A 29 16.21 -5.41 -3.16
N GLU A 30 17.54 -5.37 -3.29
CA GLU A 30 18.43 -6.35 -2.67
C GLU A 30 18.74 -6.00 -1.21
N GLY A 31 18.73 -4.72 -0.84
CA GLY A 31 18.97 -4.24 0.52
C GLY A 31 20.41 -4.43 1.03
N ARG A 32 21.35 -4.89 0.16
CA ARG A 32 22.77 -5.07 0.47
C ARG A 32 23.66 -4.53 -0.66
N PRO A 33 24.95 -4.28 -0.40
CA PRO A 33 25.90 -3.96 -1.47
C PRO A 33 26.00 -5.08 -2.50
N MET A 34 26.09 -4.73 -3.78
CA MET A 34 26.21 -5.66 -4.92
C MET A 34 27.42 -5.30 -5.78
N SER A 35 28.10 -6.30 -6.32
CA SER A 35 29.12 -6.04 -7.33
C SER A 35 28.51 -5.52 -8.63
N ALA A 36 29.25 -4.71 -9.38
CA ALA A 36 28.80 -4.23 -10.70
C ALA A 36 28.45 -5.40 -11.66
N GLY A 37 29.12 -6.53 -11.51
CA GLY A 37 28.83 -7.76 -12.29
C GLY A 37 27.48 -8.37 -11.95
N GLU A 38 27.12 -8.49 -10.66
CA GLU A 38 25.83 -8.97 -10.19
C GLU A 38 24.68 -8.09 -10.70
N ILE A 39 24.83 -6.76 -10.53
CA ILE A 39 23.84 -5.79 -11.01
C ILE A 39 23.67 -5.92 -12.53
N GLY A 40 24.79 -5.89 -13.29
CA GLY A 40 24.77 -5.99 -14.74
C GLY A 40 24.07 -7.26 -15.23
N LYS A 41 24.33 -8.41 -14.60
CA LYS A 41 23.69 -9.68 -14.91
C LYS A 41 22.18 -9.62 -14.65
N ARG A 42 21.78 -9.04 -13.51
CA ARG A 42 20.36 -8.94 -13.09
C ARG A 42 19.50 -8.08 -14.03
N ILE A 43 20.08 -6.99 -14.54
CA ILE A 43 19.33 -6.03 -15.40
C ILE A 43 19.71 -6.10 -16.87
N GLY A 44 20.50 -7.10 -17.27
CA GLY A 44 20.86 -7.35 -18.67
C GLY A 44 21.82 -6.29 -19.27
N LEU A 45 22.75 -5.76 -18.50
CA LEU A 45 23.75 -4.79 -18.98
C LEU A 45 25.11 -5.44 -19.24
N SER A 46 25.76 -5.03 -20.35
CA SER A 46 27.16 -5.34 -20.59
C SER A 46 28.08 -4.68 -19.55
N ARG A 47 29.27 -5.26 -19.34
CA ARG A 47 30.26 -4.73 -18.38
C ARG A 47 30.59 -3.26 -18.65
N SER A 48 30.78 -2.85 -19.89
CA SER A 48 31.11 -1.48 -20.28
C SER A 48 29.94 -0.51 -20.01
N SER A 49 28.70 -0.95 -20.32
CA SER A 49 27.50 -0.14 -20.02
C SER A 49 27.30 0.01 -18.51
N MET A 50 27.47 -1.06 -17.73
CA MET A 50 27.36 -1.03 -16.28
C MET A 50 28.39 -0.08 -15.66
N PHE A 51 29.65 -0.12 -16.12
CA PHE A 51 30.70 0.77 -15.64
C PHE A 51 30.36 2.26 -15.85
N ARG A 52 29.89 2.60 -17.06
CA ARG A 52 29.52 4.00 -17.39
C ARG A 52 28.32 4.49 -16.54
N VAL A 53 27.33 3.64 -16.34
CA VAL A 53 26.16 3.97 -15.50
C VAL A 53 26.58 4.12 -14.04
N ALA A 54 27.35 3.17 -13.51
CA ALA A 54 27.86 3.22 -12.14
C ALA A 54 28.68 4.47 -11.87
N TYR A 55 29.64 4.79 -12.77
CA TYR A 55 30.45 6.00 -12.68
C TYR A 55 29.58 7.27 -12.58
N THR A 56 28.57 7.38 -13.47
CA THR A 56 27.67 8.54 -13.47
C THR A 56 26.90 8.64 -12.15
N LEU A 57 26.33 7.52 -11.67
CA LEU A 57 25.56 7.50 -10.43
C LEU A 57 26.42 7.79 -9.20
N GLN A 58 27.67 7.30 -9.18
CA GLN A 58 28.66 7.62 -8.14
C GLN A 58 29.03 9.09 -8.16
N HIS A 59 29.39 9.64 -9.34
CA HIS A 59 29.71 11.06 -9.48
C HIS A 59 28.54 11.96 -9.03
N MET A 60 27.30 11.53 -9.25
CA MET A 60 26.11 12.24 -8.80
C MET A 60 25.73 11.94 -7.33
N GLY A 61 26.41 11.05 -6.62
CA GLY A 61 26.15 10.70 -5.23
C GLY A 61 24.91 9.82 -4.99
N PHE A 62 24.32 9.21 -6.05
CA PHE A 62 23.22 8.27 -5.94
C PHE A 62 23.67 6.85 -5.58
N VAL A 63 24.93 6.52 -5.87
CA VAL A 63 25.56 5.24 -5.57
C VAL A 63 26.91 5.52 -4.90
N GLU A 64 27.27 4.69 -3.95
CA GLU A 64 28.56 4.69 -3.27
C GLU A 64 29.24 3.34 -3.43
N GLU A 65 30.58 3.34 -3.47
CA GLU A 65 31.38 2.13 -3.48
C GLU A 65 31.84 1.79 -2.06
N VAL A 66 31.70 0.53 -1.68
CA VAL A 66 32.28 0.01 -0.43
C VAL A 66 33.76 -0.19 -0.64
N PRO A 67 34.65 0.51 0.10
CA PRO A 67 36.08 0.53 -0.16
C PRO A 67 36.77 -0.84 -0.21
N GLU A 68 36.36 -1.75 0.69
CA GLU A 68 36.99 -3.05 0.89
C GLU A 68 36.61 -4.06 -0.21
N THR A 69 35.36 -4.02 -0.67
CA THR A 69 34.80 -5.03 -1.59
C THR A 69 34.58 -4.54 -3.00
N LYS A 70 34.71 -3.21 -3.21
CA LYS A 70 34.33 -2.55 -4.47
C LYS A 70 32.86 -2.78 -4.88
N ALA A 71 32.03 -3.25 -3.95
CA ALA A 71 30.60 -3.41 -4.15
C ALA A 71 29.91 -2.03 -4.11
N LEU A 72 28.82 -1.90 -4.86
CA LEU A 72 28.02 -0.70 -4.96
C LEU A 72 26.84 -0.79 -3.98
N LYS A 73 26.51 0.32 -3.32
CA LYS A 73 25.32 0.51 -2.48
C LYS A 73 24.64 1.82 -2.84
N LEU A 74 23.39 2.01 -2.38
CA LEU A 74 22.73 3.29 -2.53
C LEU A 74 23.46 4.38 -1.76
N GLY A 75 23.65 5.54 -2.40
CA GLY A 75 24.17 6.75 -1.77
C GLY A 75 23.04 7.57 -1.11
N ALA A 76 23.40 8.38 -0.12
CA ALA A 76 22.45 9.17 0.68
C ALA A 76 21.59 10.14 -0.17
N ARG A 77 22.04 10.51 -1.36
CA ARG A 77 21.27 11.40 -2.25
C ARG A 77 19.92 10.82 -2.71
N VAL A 78 19.78 9.50 -2.73
CA VAL A 78 18.49 8.84 -3.04
C VAL A 78 17.43 9.23 -2.04
N LEU A 79 17.80 9.39 -0.75
CA LEU A 79 16.89 9.78 0.32
C LEU A 79 16.24 11.16 0.06
N ASN A 80 16.96 12.11 -0.50
CA ASN A 80 16.44 13.45 -0.77
C ASN A 80 15.24 13.41 -1.73
N ILE A 81 15.28 12.56 -2.76
CA ILE A 81 14.18 12.40 -3.71
C ILE A 81 12.99 11.71 -3.03
N GLY A 82 13.24 10.63 -2.33
CA GLY A 82 12.20 9.90 -1.60
C GLY A 82 11.54 10.76 -0.52
N TYR A 83 12.33 11.49 0.26
CA TYR A 83 11.82 12.38 1.30
C TYR A 83 10.99 13.53 0.72
N ALA A 84 11.43 14.17 -0.37
CA ALA A 84 10.68 15.24 -1.01
C ALA A 84 9.30 14.76 -1.48
N TYR A 85 9.20 13.53 -1.99
CA TYR A 85 7.91 12.90 -2.31
C TYR A 85 7.03 12.76 -1.06
N LEU A 86 7.57 12.16 0.01
CA LEU A 86 6.80 11.95 1.25
C LEU A 86 6.37 13.28 1.89
N ALA A 87 7.26 14.28 1.91
CA ALA A 87 6.97 15.61 2.46
C ALA A 87 5.91 16.39 1.65
N SER A 88 5.73 16.07 0.38
CA SER A 88 4.66 16.64 -0.44
C SER A 88 3.27 16.04 -0.19
N GLN A 89 3.18 14.96 0.61
CA GLN A 89 1.93 14.23 0.85
C GLN A 89 1.23 14.71 2.13
N THR A 90 0.33 15.68 2.01
CA THR A 90 -0.55 16.14 3.11
C THR A 90 -1.29 14.97 3.78
N LEU A 91 -1.57 13.91 3.04
CA LEU A 91 -2.19 12.68 3.54
C LEU A 91 -1.40 12.04 4.69
N ILE A 92 -0.05 12.04 4.62
CA ILE A 92 0.80 11.45 5.66
C ILE A 92 0.72 12.28 6.94
N GLU A 93 0.76 13.62 6.83
CA GLU A 93 0.65 14.52 7.97
C GLU A 93 -0.69 14.38 8.67
N VAL A 94 -1.77 14.31 7.90
CA VAL A 94 -3.13 14.15 8.42
C VAL A 94 -3.34 12.78 9.06
N ALA A 95 -2.77 11.72 8.49
CA ALA A 95 -2.97 10.36 8.97
C ALA A 95 -2.13 10.01 10.20
N ARG A 96 -0.91 10.57 10.32
CA ARG A 96 0.05 10.21 11.38
C ARG A 96 -0.54 10.19 12.81
N PRO A 97 -1.20 11.24 13.31
CA PRO A 97 -1.73 11.24 14.68
C PRO A 97 -2.81 10.18 14.90
N GLU A 98 -3.60 9.87 13.86
CA GLU A 98 -4.64 8.85 13.94
C GLU A 98 -4.04 7.44 13.95
N LEU A 99 -2.97 7.21 13.19
CA LEU A 99 -2.24 5.94 13.18
C LEU A 99 -1.52 5.71 14.52
N GLU A 100 -0.91 6.74 15.10
CA GLU A 100 -0.28 6.67 16.42
C GLU A 100 -1.31 6.33 17.51
N ALA A 101 -2.46 7.01 17.50
CA ALA A 101 -3.56 6.71 18.42
C ALA A 101 -4.14 5.30 18.22
N LEU A 102 -4.26 4.86 16.97
CA LEU A 102 -4.75 3.52 16.64
C LEU A 102 -3.78 2.43 17.16
N ARG A 103 -2.46 2.58 16.90
CA ARG A 103 -1.43 1.72 17.46
C ARG A 103 -1.48 1.66 18.99
N ASP A 104 -1.63 2.82 19.66
CA ASP A 104 -1.66 2.87 21.12
C ASP A 104 -2.91 2.21 21.72
N LYS A 105 -4.05 2.28 21.04
CA LYS A 105 -5.30 1.63 21.47
C LYS A 105 -5.32 0.13 21.25
N THR A 106 -4.76 -0.33 20.12
CA THR A 106 -4.81 -1.73 19.73
C THR A 106 -3.56 -2.50 20.17
N SER A 107 -2.47 -1.80 20.51
CA SER A 107 -1.14 -2.36 20.75
C SER A 107 -0.56 -3.12 19.55
N VAL A 108 -1.06 -2.84 18.34
CA VAL A 108 -0.65 -3.45 17.07
C VAL A 108 -0.11 -2.36 16.14
N SER A 109 0.87 -2.71 15.32
CA SER A 109 1.42 -1.78 14.32
C SER A 109 0.33 -1.32 13.35
N SER A 110 0.33 -0.03 13.00
CA SER A 110 -0.63 0.58 12.09
C SER A 110 0.06 1.18 10.88
N HIS A 111 -0.59 1.13 9.73
CA HIS A 111 0.02 1.54 8.48
C HIS A 111 -0.95 2.35 7.63
N LEU A 112 -0.37 3.13 6.69
CA LEU A 112 -1.06 3.86 5.64
C LEU A 112 -0.46 3.44 4.29
N ALA A 113 -1.32 3.11 3.32
CA ALA A 113 -0.87 2.80 1.97
C ALA A 113 -1.80 3.40 0.91
N ILE A 114 -1.25 3.58 -0.29
CA ILE A 114 -1.95 3.97 -1.51
C ILE A 114 -1.83 2.87 -2.57
N LEU A 115 -2.69 2.94 -3.59
CA LEU A 115 -2.58 2.08 -4.77
C LEU A 115 -1.62 2.70 -5.80
N ASP A 116 -0.58 1.96 -6.17
CA ASP A 116 0.33 2.32 -7.26
C ASP A 116 0.58 1.10 -8.17
N ARG A 117 0.13 1.19 -9.44
CA ARG A 117 0.36 0.18 -10.50
C ARG A 117 -0.03 -1.27 -10.15
N GLY A 118 -1.11 -1.44 -9.39
CA GLY A 118 -1.59 -2.76 -8.97
C GLY A 118 -0.96 -3.29 -7.69
N GLU A 119 -0.11 -2.51 -7.05
CA GLU A 119 0.46 -2.79 -5.73
C GLU A 119 -0.03 -1.74 -4.73
N ILE A 120 -0.08 -2.10 -3.46
CA ILE A 120 -0.12 -1.12 -2.38
C ILE A 120 1.31 -0.64 -2.11
N LEU A 121 1.46 0.67 -1.89
CA LEU A 121 2.71 1.31 -1.48
C LEU A 121 2.52 1.89 -0.08
N TYR A 122 3.29 1.39 0.88
CA TYR A 122 3.26 1.89 2.25
C TYR A 122 3.90 3.27 2.36
N LEU A 123 3.12 4.27 2.81
CA LEU A 123 3.56 5.65 3.00
C LEU A 123 3.90 5.97 4.46
N SER A 124 3.29 5.26 5.41
CA SER A 124 3.56 5.41 6.84
C SER A 124 3.41 4.06 7.53
N CYS A 125 4.34 3.79 8.46
CA CYS A 125 4.36 2.58 9.27
C CYS A 125 4.66 2.98 10.70
N ILE A 126 3.67 2.85 11.60
CA ILE A 126 3.79 3.16 13.02
C ILE A 126 3.91 1.83 13.77
N GLN A 127 5.12 1.52 14.18
CA GLN A 127 5.42 0.27 14.86
C GLN A 127 4.81 0.21 16.25
N THR A 128 4.40 -0.99 16.69
CA THR A 128 4.02 -1.23 18.08
C THR A 128 5.18 -0.93 19.03
N LYS A 129 4.87 -0.51 20.25
CA LYS A 129 5.87 -0.19 21.30
C LYS A 129 6.38 -1.45 22.01
N SER A 130 5.66 -2.55 21.91
CA SER A 130 5.99 -3.82 22.57
C SER A 130 5.44 -5.00 21.76
N GLY A 131 6.04 -6.15 21.89
CA GLY A 131 5.61 -7.35 21.19
C GLY A 131 6.25 -7.49 19.81
N PHE A 132 5.49 -8.00 18.84
CA PHE A 132 5.96 -8.26 17.49
C PHE A 132 6.12 -6.96 16.68
N LEU A 133 7.33 -6.72 16.19
CA LEU A 133 7.59 -5.61 15.27
C LEU A 133 7.19 -6.03 13.86
N SER A 134 6.34 -5.22 13.22
CA SER A 134 5.99 -5.43 11.82
C SER A 134 7.24 -5.32 10.94
N THR A 135 7.34 -6.19 9.94
CA THR A 135 8.38 -6.12 8.91
C THR A 135 8.09 -5.05 7.84
N MET A 136 6.91 -4.44 7.91
CA MET A 136 6.49 -3.41 6.94
C MET A 136 7.20 -2.09 7.21
N ASN A 137 7.80 -1.54 6.17
CA ASN A 137 8.51 -0.26 6.18
C ASN A 137 7.92 0.69 5.13
N VAL A 138 8.14 1.99 5.30
CA VAL A 138 7.83 2.99 4.27
C VAL A 138 8.53 2.61 2.96
N GLY A 139 7.80 2.62 1.86
CA GLY A 139 8.30 2.18 0.55
C GLY A 139 8.09 0.69 0.26
N THR A 140 7.70 -0.14 1.23
CA THR A 140 7.32 -1.55 0.98
C THR A 140 6.17 -1.59 -0.01
N ARG A 141 6.21 -2.59 -0.90
CA ARG A 141 5.18 -2.85 -1.90
C ARG A 141 4.68 -4.28 -1.77
N LEU A 142 3.37 -4.43 -1.83
CA LEU A 142 2.71 -5.73 -1.87
C LEU A 142 1.64 -5.74 -2.97
N PRO A 143 1.38 -6.88 -3.62
CA PRO A 143 0.31 -6.97 -4.60
C PRO A 143 -1.04 -6.59 -3.98
N ALA A 144 -1.76 -5.63 -4.58
CA ALA A 144 -3.01 -5.16 -4.00
C ALA A 144 -4.08 -6.27 -3.94
N TYR A 145 -4.05 -7.25 -4.86
CA TYR A 145 -4.97 -8.40 -4.81
C TYR A 145 -4.77 -9.26 -3.55
N ALA A 146 -3.58 -9.24 -2.93
CA ALA A 146 -3.25 -10.09 -1.79
C ALA A 146 -3.57 -9.45 -0.44
N THR A 147 -3.90 -8.15 -0.38
CA THR A 147 -4.00 -7.40 0.88
C THR A 147 -5.39 -6.83 1.12
N PRO A 148 -5.88 -6.76 2.38
CA PRO A 148 -7.15 -6.09 2.71
C PRO A 148 -7.16 -4.62 2.31
N MET A 149 -6.06 -3.87 2.53
CA MET A 149 -5.94 -2.50 2.03
C MET A 149 -6.10 -2.44 0.51
N GLY A 150 -5.49 -3.37 -0.20
CA GLY A 150 -5.59 -3.44 -1.66
C GLY A 150 -7.00 -3.73 -2.16
N TRP A 151 -7.77 -4.59 -1.47
CA TRP A 151 -9.17 -4.86 -1.84
C TRP A 151 -10.02 -3.58 -1.75
N LEU A 152 -9.81 -2.77 -0.71
CA LEU A 152 -10.47 -1.47 -0.55
C LEU A 152 -10.02 -0.46 -1.61
N LEU A 153 -8.73 -0.37 -1.87
CA LEU A 153 -8.15 0.54 -2.86
C LEU A 153 -8.54 0.19 -4.32
N LEU A 154 -8.96 -1.04 -4.56
CA LEU A 154 -9.47 -1.49 -5.85
C LEU A 154 -11.01 -1.31 -5.98
N ALA A 155 -11.71 -0.98 -4.90
CA ALA A 155 -13.17 -0.97 -4.83
C ALA A 155 -13.83 0.06 -5.77
N ASP A 156 -13.20 1.20 -6.01
CA ASP A 156 -13.71 2.24 -6.92
C ASP A 156 -13.38 1.94 -8.41
N ARG A 157 -12.82 0.75 -8.72
CA ARG A 157 -12.44 0.36 -10.08
C ARG A 157 -13.41 -0.65 -10.67
N THR A 158 -13.65 -0.53 -11.97
CA THR A 158 -14.41 -1.55 -12.71
C THR A 158 -13.61 -2.85 -12.82
N ALA A 159 -14.30 -3.97 -13.05
CA ALA A 159 -13.63 -5.26 -13.27
C ALA A 159 -12.61 -5.22 -14.43
N ALA A 160 -12.90 -4.47 -15.50
CA ALA A 160 -11.98 -4.26 -16.62
C ALA A 160 -10.71 -3.51 -16.17
N GLN A 161 -10.86 -2.43 -15.40
CA GLN A 161 -9.72 -1.68 -14.87
C GLN A 161 -8.86 -2.51 -13.89
N VAL A 162 -9.49 -3.39 -13.10
CA VAL A 162 -8.74 -4.32 -12.25
C VAL A 162 -7.99 -5.36 -13.10
N ALA A 163 -8.61 -5.89 -14.15
CA ALA A 163 -7.96 -6.85 -15.05
C ALA A 163 -6.75 -6.23 -15.79
N GLU A 164 -6.81 -4.96 -16.17
CA GLU A 164 -5.69 -4.23 -16.78
C GLU A 164 -4.47 -4.09 -15.84
N LEU A 165 -4.67 -4.09 -14.53
CA LEU A 165 -3.57 -4.03 -13.56
C LEU A 165 -2.77 -5.34 -13.51
N TYR A 166 -3.39 -6.46 -13.88
CA TYR A 166 -2.81 -7.81 -13.77
C TYR A 166 -2.88 -8.58 -15.10
N PRO A 167 -2.35 -8.02 -16.23
CA PRO A 167 -2.49 -8.62 -17.55
C PRO A 167 -1.72 -9.95 -17.63
N GLY A 168 -2.39 -11.02 -18.08
CA GLY A 168 -1.77 -12.31 -18.43
C GLY A 168 -1.03 -13.02 -17.28
N ARG A 169 -1.20 -12.59 -16.03
CA ARG A 169 -0.54 -13.18 -14.87
C ARG A 169 -1.50 -14.03 -14.07
N ALA A 170 -1.10 -15.26 -13.79
CA ALA A 170 -1.63 -15.95 -12.62
C ALA A 170 -1.31 -15.12 -11.37
N TYR A 171 -2.29 -14.90 -10.50
CA TYR A 171 -2.08 -14.25 -9.21
C TYR A 171 -1.07 -15.07 -8.42
N ALA A 172 0.12 -14.51 -8.16
CA ALA A 172 1.14 -15.22 -7.41
C ALA A 172 0.61 -15.50 -5.99
N ARG A 173 0.63 -16.76 -5.60
CA ARG A 173 0.18 -17.18 -4.28
C ARG A 173 1.27 -16.85 -3.26
N LEU A 174 0.97 -15.95 -2.34
CA LEU A 174 1.81 -15.72 -1.17
C LEU A 174 1.54 -16.79 -0.11
N THR A 175 0.25 -17.18 0.00
CA THR A 175 -0.24 -18.22 0.91
C THR A 175 -1.42 -18.97 0.27
N ASP A 176 -1.98 -19.94 0.98
CA ASP A 176 -3.21 -20.62 0.56
C ASP A 176 -4.47 -19.73 0.61
N GLN A 177 -4.42 -18.62 1.35
CA GLN A 177 -5.50 -17.65 1.49
C GLN A 177 -5.44 -16.49 0.50
N THR A 178 -4.35 -16.36 -0.26
CA THR A 178 -4.21 -15.35 -1.32
C THR A 178 -5.23 -15.63 -2.43
N PRO A 179 -6.02 -14.63 -2.90
CA PRO A 179 -6.90 -14.79 -4.07
C PRO A 179 -6.13 -15.32 -5.29
N ARG A 180 -6.65 -16.37 -5.92
CA ARG A 180 -5.97 -17.08 -7.01
C ARG A 180 -6.30 -16.58 -8.40
N ASN A 181 -7.36 -15.76 -8.52
CA ASN A 181 -7.87 -15.26 -9.79
C ASN A 181 -8.74 -14.02 -9.59
N ALA A 182 -9.13 -13.41 -10.71
CA ALA A 182 -9.98 -12.21 -10.70
C ALA A 182 -11.35 -12.42 -10.02
N THR A 183 -11.93 -13.63 -10.13
CA THR A 183 -13.23 -13.94 -9.51
C THR A 183 -13.14 -13.96 -7.98
N GLU A 184 -12.08 -14.58 -7.44
CA GLU A 184 -11.85 -14.58 -5.99
C GLU A 184 -11.53 -13.18 -5.48
N LEU A 185 -10.72 -12.40 -6.21
CA LEU A 185 -10.46 -11.00 -5.88
C LEU A 185 -11.75 -10.17 -5.90
N ALA A 186 -12.57 -10.28 -6.94
CA ALA A 186 -13.84 -9.56 -7.03
C ALA A 186 -14.77 -9.87 -5.84
N ARG A 187 -14.79 -11.11 -5.37
CA ARG A 187 -15.54 -11.51 -4.18
C ARG A 187 -15.03 -10.86 -2.90
N ARG A 188 -13.68 -10.77 -2.74
CA ARG A 188 -13.07 -10.07 -1.60
C ARG A 188 -13.37 -8.57 -1.63
N ILE A 189 -13.29 -7.95 -2.80
CA ILE A 189 -13.64 -6.53 -2.98
C ILE A 189 -15.11 -6.30 -2.65
N ALA A 190 -16.03 -7.10 -3.21
CA ALA A 190 -17.46 -6.95 -2.95
C ALA A 190 -17.80 -7.12 -1.46
N ALA A 191 -17.19 -8.09 -0.78
CA ALA A 191 -17.35 -8.27 0.66
C ALA A 191 -16.85 -7.04 1.44
N ALA A 192 -15.67 -6.49 1.10
CA ALA A 192 -15.13 -5.30 1.74
C ALA A 192 -16.02 -4.06 1.52
N VAL A 193 -16.55 -3.87 0.31
CA VAL A 193 -17.48 -2.78 -0.02
C VAL A 193 -18.77 -2.88 0.78
N SER A 194 -19.33 -4.08 0.94
CA SER A 194 -20.62 -4.28 1.61
C SER A 194 -20.62 -3.90 3.09
N VAL A 195 -19.45 -4.03 3.77
CA VAL A 195 -19.31 -3.71 5.21
C VAL A 195 -18.52 -2.44 5.47
N GLY A 196 -17.83 -1.91 4.45
CA GLY A 196 -17.02 -0.68 4.56
C GLY A 196 -15.62 -0.85 5.17
N TYR A 197 -15.19 -2.09 5.37
CA TYR A 197 -13.83 -2.44 5.83
C TYR A 197 -13.44 -3.81 5.26
N ALA A 198 -12.18 -4.20 5.44
CA ALA A 198 -11.69 -5.51 5.01
C ALA A 198 -10.90 -6.19 6.12
N VAL A 199 -11.10 -7.51 6.26
CA VAL A 199 -10.36 -8.36 7.18
C VAL A 199 -9.68 -9.47 6.40
N SER A 200 -8.48 -9.82 6.80
CA SER A 200 -7.75 -10.97 6.27
C SER A 200 -7.11 -11.77 7.38
N HIS A 201 -7.19 -13.07 7.23
CA HIS A 201 -6.41 -14.04 8.00
C HIS A 201 -5.53 -14.81 7.01
N GLY A 202 -4.23 -14.62 7.09
CA GLY A 202 -3.27 -15.38 6.32
C GLY A 202 -3.14 -15.06 4.82
N ALA A 203 -3.69 -13.97 4.29
CA ALA A 203 -3.62 -13.73 2.82
C ALA A 203 -2.23 -13.30 2.32
N VAL A 204 -1.44 -12.61 3.15
CA VAL A 204 -0.08 -12.18 2.83
C VAL A 204 0.95 -13.14 3.44
N GLU A 205 0.76 -13.49 4.71
CA GLU A 205 1.62 -14.35 5.49
C GLU A 205 0.75 -15.31 6.31
N ALA A 206 1.12 -16.59 6.33
CA ALA A 206 0.39 -17.60 7.12
C ALA A 206 0.46 -17.27 8.61
N GLY A 207 -0.69 -17.28 9.29
CA GLY A 207 -0.78 -16.90 10.71
C GLY A 207 -0.70 -15.39 10.97
N GLY A 208 -0.81 -14.57 9.94
CA GLY A 208 -0.91 -13.11 10.05
C GLY A 208 -2.33 -12.62 9.82
N SER A 209 -2.80 -11.70 10.65
CA SER A 209 -4.11 -11.06 10.52
C SER A 209 -3.99 -9.56 10.28
N SER A 210 -4.97 -9.01 9.59
CA SER A 210 -5.02 -7.59 9.27
C SER A 210 -6.46 -7.11 9.14
N ILE A 211 -6.71 -5.89 9.65
CA ILE A 211 -7.96 -5.15 9.50
C ILE A 211 -7.65 -3.85 8.79
N ALA A 212 -8.35 -3.57 7.70
CA ALA A 212 -8.17 -2.35 6.93
C ALA A 212 -9.46 -1.57 6.76
N ALA A 213 -9.35 -0.23 6.64
CA ALA A 213 -10.45 0.66 6.31
C ALA A 213 -10.02 1.71 5.28
N PRO A 214 -10.97 2.17 4.41
CA PRO A 214 -10.68 3.10 3.34
C PRO A 214 -10.61 4.54 3.86
N VAL A 215 -9.66 5.30 3.32
CA VAL A 215 -9.56 6.76 3.50
C VAL A 215 -10.07 7.42 2.23
N ARG A 216 -11.04 8.36 2.39
CA ARG A 216 -11.71 9.03 1.28
C ARG A 216 -11.35 10.50 1.22
N ASP A 217 -11.29 11.03 0.00
CA ASP A 217 -11.20 12.46 -0.26
C ASP A 217 -12.58 13.13 -0.19
N ARG A 218 -12.62 14.44 -0.38
CA ARG A 218 -13.86 15.23 -0.33
C ARG A 218 -14.88 14.84 -1.41
N GLU A 219 -14.44 14.23 -2.51
CA GLU A 219 -15.29 13.69 -3.57
C GLU A 219 -15.81 12.27 -3.25
N GLY A 220 -15.41 11.69 -2.11
CA GLY A 220 -15.79 10.35 -1.67
C GLY A 220 -14.98 9.22 -2.30
N ARG A 221 -13.97 9.53 -3.11
CA ARG A 221 -13.09 8.52 -3.75
C ARG A 221 -12.12 7.94 -2.73
N ILE A 222 -11.83 6.66 -2.83
CA ILE A 222 -10.83 6.01 -1.98
C ILE A 222 -9.43 6.40 -2.48
N VAL A 223 -8.74 7.25 -1.70
CA VAL A 223 -7.39 7.75 -2.03
C VAL A 223 -6.28 7.01 -1.29
N ALA A 224 -6.61 6.38 -0.17
CA ALA A 224 -5.71 5.57 0.63
C ALA A 224 -6.48 4.51 1.41
N ALA A 225 -5.77 3.63 2.07
CA ALA A 225 -6.30 2.75 3.12
C ALA A 225 -5.35 2.74 4.31
N ILE A 226 -5.90 2.55 5.51
CA ILE A 226 -5.12 2.27 6.72
C ILE A 226 -5.39 0.85 7.16
N ASP A 227 -4.46 0.26 7.87
CA ASP A 227 -4.65 -1.02 8.55
C ASP A 227 -3.95 -1.09 9.91
N ILE A 228 -4.31 -2.13 10.66
CA ILE A 228 -3.47 -2.75 11.68
C ILE A 228 -3.17 -4.18 11.21
N SER A 229 -1.94 -4.62 11.38
CA SER A 229 -1.53 -5.98 11.02
C SER A 229 -0.45 -6.53 11.95
N ALA A 230 -0.57 -7.81 12.27
CA ALA A 230 0.34 -8.55 13.13
C ALA A 230 0.11 -10.07 12.99
N PRO A 231 0.98 -10.92 13.55
CA PRO A 231 0.68 -12.33 13.78
C PRO A 231 -0.60 -12.50 14.61
N ASP A 232 -1.36 -13.56 14.36
CA ASP A 232 -2.61 -13.90 15.07
C ASP A 232 -2.45 -13.91 16.59
N SER A 233 -1.27 -14.31 17.08
CA SER A 233 -0.93 -14.32 18.51
C SER A 233 -0.87 -12.93 19.17
N ALA A 234 -0.77 -11.86 18.38
CA ALA A 234 -0.76 -10.49 18.87
C ALA A 234 -2.17 -9.88 18.97
N PHE A 235 -3.19 -10.54 18.41
CA PHE A 235 -4.58 -10.14 18.50
C PHE A 235 -5.32 -10.89 19.61
N ASP A 236 -6.18 -10.17 20.33
CA ASP A 236 -7.25 -10.79 21.11
C ASP A 236 -8.40 -11.12 20.16
N LEU A 237 -8.40 -12.33 19.60
CA LEU A 237 -9.37 -12.76 18.60
C LEU A 237 -10.84 -12.64 19.08
N ALA A 238 -11.09 -12.70 20.39
CA ALA A 238 -12.42 -12.48 20.96
C ALA A 238 -12.88 -11.01 20.85
N LYS A 239 -11.94 -10.08 20.76
CA LYS A 239 -12.21 -8.63 20.64
C LYS A 239 -11.95 -8.08 19.26
N PHE A 240 -11.48 -8.90 18.33
CA PHE A 240 -11.09 -8.48 16.98
C PHE A 240 -12.21 -7.73 16.24
N GLU A 241 -13.42 -8.31 16.19
CA GLU A 241 -14.55 -7.67 15.52
C GLU A 241 -15.21 -6.57 16.36
N THR A 242 -15.26 -6.73 17.70
CA THR A 242 -16.02 -5.84 18.57
C THR A 242 -15.24 -4.61 19.05
N ARG A 243 -13.90 -4.68 19.05
CA ARG A 243 -13.01 -3.59 19.46
C ARG A 243 -12.17 -3.08 18.29
N ASP A 244 -11.42 -3.97 17.63
CA ASP A 244 -10.36 -3.56 16.70
C ASP A 244 -10.94 -3.06 15.36
N VAL A 245 -11.96 -3.72 14.82
CA VAL A 245 -12.64 -3.24 13.59
C VAL A 245 -13.23 -1.84 13.76
N PRO A 246 -14.04 -1.55 14.80
CA PRO A 246 -14.56 -0.19 15.04
C PRO A 246 -13.46 0.86 15.19
N GLU A 247 -12.34 0.56 15.85
CA GLU A 247 -11.24 1.52 16.02
C GLU A 247 -10.54 1.84 14.69
N VAL A 248 -10.29 0.84 13.84
CA VAL A 248 -9.70 1.04 12.50
C VAL A 248 -10.64 1.88 11.63
N VAL A 249 -11.93 1.55 11.59
CA VAL A 249 -12.95 2.29 10.82
C VAL A 249 -13.08 3.72 11.33
N ALA A 250 -13.11 3.93 12.64
CA ALA A 250 -13.19 5.26 13.22
C ALA A 250 -11.95 6.11 12.90
N ALA A 251 -10.75 5.54 12.94
CA ALA A 251 -9.51 6.22 12.56
C ALA A 251 -9.54 6.63 11.07
N ALA A 252 -9.93 5.72 10.17
CA ALA A 252 -10.06 6.01 8.74
C ALA A 252 -11.07 7.13 8.46
N ASN A 253 -12.20 7.13 9.17
CA ASN A 253 -13.23 8.17 9.04
C ASN A 253 -12.72 9.55 9.54
N ARG A 254 -11.94 9.59 10.62
CA ARG A 254 -11.35 10.85 11.11
C ARG A 254 -10.32 11.41 10.13
N ILE A 255 -9.48 10.54 9.53
CA ILE A 255 -8.56 10.94 8.46
C ILE A 255 -9.34 11.49 7.27
N SER A 256 -10.37 10.76 6.82
CA SER A 256 -11.22 11.17 5.69
C SER A 256 -11.91 12.51 5.93
N ALA A 257 -12.44 12.74 7.14
CA ALA A 257 -13.05 14.01 7.53
C ALA A 257 -12.05 15.18 7.46
N ARG A 258 -10.80 14.99 7.88
CA ARG A 258 -9.73 15.98 7.75
C ARG A 258 -9.32 16.25 6.30
N LEU A 259 -9.55 15.28 5.39
CA LEU A 259 -9.38 15.42 3.94
C LEU A 259 -10.63 16.04 3.26
N GLY A 260 -11.64 16.44 4.05
CA GLY A 260 -12.85 17.10 3.57
C GLY A 260 -13.99 16.16 3.20
N PHE A 261 -13.88 14.85 3.48
CA PHE A 261 -14.97 13.92 3.28
C PHE A 261 -16.07 14.13 4.33
N SER A 262 -17.30 14.31 3.85
CA SER A 262 -18.51 14.30 4.69
C SER A 262 -19.37 13.11 4.27
N ALA A 263 -19.55 12.15 5.17
CA ALA A 263 -20.45 11.04 4.88
C ALA A 263 -21.86 11.59 4.56
N PRO A 264 -22.55 11.05 3.54
CA PRO A 264 -23.92 11.44 3.26
C PRO A 264 -24.75 11.26 4.53
N THR A 265 -25.39 12.33 4.99
CA THR A 265 -26.33 12.26 6.12
C THR A 265 -27.51 11.38 5.65
N LEU A 266 -27.61 10.15 6.14
CA LEU A 266 -28.82 9.34 5.89
C LEU A 266 -29.99 10.16 6.43
N PRO A 267 -31.07 10.38 5.63
CA PRO A 267 -32.25 11.03 6.15
C PRO A 267 -32.74 10.21 7.34
N ALA A 268 -32.95 10.87 8.47
CA ALA A 268 -33.46 10.25 9.68
C ALA A 268 -34.68 9.41 9.28
N ARG A 269 -34.62 8.10 9.52
CA ARG A 269 -35.81 7.22 9.31
C ARG A 269 -36.94 7.85 10.09
N GLY A 270 -37.92 8.39 9.34
CA GLY A 270 -39.11 9.02 9.91
C GLY A 270 -39.70 8.08 10.95
N ARG A 271 -39.82 8.60 12.17
CA ARG A 271 -40.62 7.94 13.22
C ARG A 271 -42.03 7.83 12.66
N THR A 272 -42.41 6.61 12.27
CA THR A 272 -43.79 6.29 11.93
C THR A 272 -44.61 6.56 13.19
N THR A 273 -45.29 7.72 13.21
CA THR A 273 -46.31 8.02 14.20
C THR A 273 -47.42 7.00 14.00
N ALA A 274 -47.48 6.00 14.91
CA ALA A 274 -48.63 5.14 15.04
C ALA A 274 -49.82 6.05 15.37
N ALA A 275 -50.67 6.26 14.38
CA ALA A 275 -51.98 6.90 14.58
C ALA A 275 -52.81 6.00 15.50
N ARG A 276 -53.08 6.52 16.69
CA ARG A 276 -54.09 5.98 17.58
C ARG A 276 -55.44 6.07 16.88
N ALA A 277 -55.94 4.94 16.41
CA ALA A 277 -57.39 4.78 16.17
C ALA A 277 -58.07 4.79 17.54
N ARG A 278 -58.67 5.89 17.92
CA ARG A 278 -59.67 5.98 18.97
C ARG A 278 -61.02 5.64 18.36
N ASP A 279 -61.55 4.59 18.82
CA ASP A 279 -62.90 4.25 19.14
C ASP A 279 -63.94 5.36 18.92
N ARG A 280 -64.95 5.08 18.09
CA ARG A 280 -66.34 5.60 18.20
C ARG A 280 -67.32 4.62 17.59
N GLY A 281 -68.23 4.16 18.40
CA GLY A 281 -69.52 3.60 18.00
C GLY A 281 -69.77 2.24 18.50
#